data_0a6ed8dc20a630c365c9c412c3a1417e
#
_entry.id   0a6ed8dc20a630c365c9c412c3a1417e
#
_cell.length_a   1.000
_cell.length_b   1.000
_cell.length_c   1.000
_cell.angle_alpha   90.00
_cell.angle_beta   90.00
_cell.angle_gamma   90.00
#
_symmetry.space_group_name_H-M   'P 1'
#
loop_
_entity.id
_entity.type
_entity.pdbx_description
1 polymer ?
#
loop_
_entity_poly.entity_id
_entity_poly.type
_entity_poly.pdbx_seq_one_letter_code
_entity_poly.pdbx_strand_id
1 'polypeptide(L)'
;WELRSVNHRYLEAFVRLPDELRAMESLVRERLSARLGRGKVECALRCGWTTAQRVAIEVDRDRLGAVLSACREVETRCSEATSPGVIELLRWPGVVCEPEPDTGAVQSEALALLEQALDQLVATREREGRQIHNHLLTRLEGIEQQVEKVKLRLPEVLERIRSKLDARLNELQAQVDKDRLEQELAYLAQKMDVDEELDRLESHVSEVRRVLGRSEPIGRRLDFLMQEFNREANTLASKSADSETTAAAVELKVLIEQMREQVQNVE
;
A
#
# COMPACT_ATOMS: atom_id res chain seq x y z
N TRP A 1 9.89 -19.14 0.22
CA TRP A 1 9.68 -17.81 0.81
C TRP A 1 8.24 -17.36 0.68
N GLU A 2 7.75 -16.70 1.71
CA GLU A 2 6.48 -15.97 1.71
C GLU A 2 6.78 -14.51 2.03
N LEU A 3 6.47 -13.61 1.06
CA LEU A 3 6.63 -12.17 1.20
C LEU A 3 5.25 -11.52 1.23
N ARG A 4 4.95 -10.79 2.30
CA ARG A 4 3.75 -9.96 2.41
C ARG A 4 4.16 -8.53 2.65
N SER A 5 3.57 -7.60 1.89
CA SER A 5 3.88 -6.19 2.02
C SER A 5 2.60 -5.37 2.15
N VAL A 6 2.60 -4.42 3.09
CA VAL A 6 1.55 -3.41 3.22
C VAL A 6 2.19 -2.03 3.21
N ASN A 7 1.41 -1.03 2.75
CA ASN A 7 1.90 0.34 2.70
C ASN A 7 2.26 0.85 4.09
N HIS A 8 3.47 1.41 4.23
CA HIS A 8 3.94 2.05 5.45
C HIS A 8 4.94 3.16 5.11
N ARG A 9 5.06 4.15 6.00
CA ARG A 9 5.91 5.33 5.78
C ARG A 9 7.39 5.01 5.66
N TYR A 10 7.87 4.03 6.43
CA TYR A 10 9.26 3.58 6.47
C TYR A 10 9.33 2.11 6.10
N LEU A 11 10.52 1.62 5.74
CA LEU A 11 10.73 0.20 5.56
C LEU A 11 10.84 -0.49 6.94
N GLU A 12 9.88 -1.35 7.23
CA GLU A 12 9.89 -2.22 8.41
C GLU A 12 9.91 -3.67 7.94
N ALA A 13 11.04 -4.34 8.10
CA ALA A 13 11.19 -5.73 7.72
C ALA A 13 11.08 -6.67 8.93
N PHE A 14 10.09 -7.55 8.90
CA PHE A 14 9.90 -8.63 9.87
C PHE A 14 10.32 -9.93 9.23
N VAL A 15 11.47 -10.47 9.66
CA VAL A 15 12.05 -11.68 9.11
C VAL A 15 11.80 -12.84 10.05
N ARG A 16 11.25 -13.95 9.52
CA ARG A 16 11.02 -15.21 10.24
C ARG A 16 11.76 -16.33 9.52
N LEU A 17 12.72 -16.91 10.19
CA LEU A 17 13.55 -18.00 9.68
C LEU A 17 13.46 -19.22 10.62
N PRO A 18 13.62 -20.44 10.11
CA PRO A 18 13.92 -21.61 10.92
C PRO A 18 15.19 -21.39 11.75
N ASP A 19 15.29 -22.05 12.92
CA ASP A 19 16.41 -21.84 13.85
C ASP A 19 17.77 -22.19 13.22
N GLU A 20 17.82 -23.19 12.35
CA GLU A 20 19.02 -23.65 11.63
C GLU A 20 19.56 -22.60 10.65
N LEU A 21 18.68 -21.69 10.16
CA LEU A 21 19.02 -20.64 9.18
C LEU A 21 19.01 -19.23 9.78
N ARG A 22 18.92 -19.11 11.10
CA ARG A 22 18.84 -17.83 11.81
C ARG A 22 20.05 -16.92 11.55
N ALA A 23 21.21 -17.50 11.29
CA ALA A 23 22.43 -16.77 10.92
C ALA A 23 22.29 -15.92 9.64
N MET A 24 21.31 -16.25 8.76
CA MET A 24 21.04 -15.49 7.53
C MET A 24 20.23 -14.21 7.75
N GLU A 25 19.68 -13.96 8.93
CA GLU A 25 18.74 -12.85 9.16
C GLU A 25 19.30 -11.49 8.72
N SER A 26 20.58 -11.24 9.02
CA SER A 26 21.25 -9.98 8.64
C SER A 26 21.35 -9.82 7.11
N LEU A 27 21.70 -10.89 6.39
CA LEU A 27 21.79 -10.90 4.93
C LEU A 27 20.40 -10.71 4.28
N VAL A 28 19.38 -11.36 4.83
CA VAL A 28 17.99 -11.18 4.35
C VAL A 28 17.53 -9.73 4.50
N ARG A 29 17.80 -9.12 5.68
CA ARG A 29 17.48 -7.69 5.91
C ARG A 29 18.22 -6.76 4.96
N GLU A 30 19.48 -7.04 4.69
CA GLU A 30 20.28 -6.26 3.72
C GLU A 30 19.66 -6.34 2.33
N ARG A 31 19.29 -7.53 1.84
CA ARG A 31 18.67 -7.72 0.54
C ARG A 31 17.32 -7.03 0.43
N LEU A 32 16.47 -7.14 1.47
CA LEU A 32 15.21 -6.42 1.54
C LEU A 32 15.41 -4.90 1.45
N SER A 33 16.37 -4.35 2.21
CA SER A 33 16.65 -2.91 2.24
C SER A 33 17.26 -2.39 0.94
N ALA A 34 18.01 -3.22 0.21
CA ALA A 34 18.58 -2.85 -1.08
C ALA A 34 17.53 -2.76 -2.19
N ARG A 35 16.43 -3.52 -2.09
CA ARG A 35 15.41 -3.62 -3.13
C ARG A 35 14.13 -2.84 -2.83
N LEU A 36 13.85 -2.54 -1.57
CA LEU A 36 12.61 -1.93 -1.11
C LEU A 36 12.91 -0.63 -0.35
N GLY A 37 12.31 0.48 -0.78
CA GLY A 37 12.51 1.79 -0.16
C GLY A 37 11.62 2.04 1.06
N ARG A 38 10.42 1.43 1.11
CA ARG A 38 9.43 1.61 2.17
C ARG A 38 8.42 0.47 2.22
N GLY A 39 7.57 0.46 3.24
CA GLY A 39 6.54 -0.53 3.45
C GLY A 39 6.83 -1.42 4.66
N LYS A 40 5.79 -1.98 5.24
CA LYS A 40 5.92 -3.04 6.26
C LYS A 40 5.93 -4.37 5.53
N VAL A 41 7.07 -5.07 5.58
CA VAL A 41 7.32 -6.32 4.86
C VAL A 41 7.48 -7.46 5.85
N GLU A 42 6.61 -8.44 5.77
CA GLU A 42 6.78 -9.73 6.45
C GLU A 42 7.41 -10.71 5.47
N CYS A 43 8.58 -11.24 5.86
CA CYS A 43 9.39 -12.17 5.08
C CYS A 43 9.57 -13.45 5.88
N ALA A 44 8.94 -14.54 5.44
CA ALA A 44 9.01 -15.82 6.14
C ALA A 44 9.59 -16.92 5.24
N LEU A 45 10.58 -17.65 5.76
CA LEU A 45 11.11 -18.85 5.13
C LEU A 45 10.53 -20.08 5.84
N ARG A 46 9.96 -20.98 5.06
CA ARG A 46 9.56 -22.31 5.54
C ARG A 46 10.40 -23.35 4.83
N CYS A 47 11.15 -24.14 5.59
CA CYS A 47 11.91 -25.29 5.09
C CYS A 47 11.21 -26.57 5.50
N GLY A 48 11.04 -27.49 4.56
CA GLY A 48 10.61 -28.86 4.82
C GLY A 48 11.78 -29.80 4.50
N TRP A 49 12.28 -30.51 5.50
CA TRP A 49 13.28 -31.54 5.26
C TRP A 49 12.59 -32.78 4.68
N THR A 50 13.01 -33.20 3.50
CA THR A 50 12.51 -34.45 2.92
C THR A 50 13.14 -35.64 3.66
N THR A 51 12.33 -36.63 3.95
CA THR A 51 12.72 -37.86 4.65
C THR A 51 13.92 -38.61 3.99
N ALA A 52 14.16 -38.32 2.70
CA ALA A 52 15.28 -38.88 1.94
C ALA A 52 16.67 -38.44 2.47
N GLN A 53 16.78 -37.30 3.16
CA GLN A 53 18.04 -36.84 3.78
C GLN A 53 18.24 -37.35 5.21
N ARG A 54 17.25 -38.05 5.81
CA ARG A 54 17.33 -38.63 7.17
C ARG A 54 17.88 -40.06 7.22
N VAL A 55 18.52 -40.54 6.15
CA VAL A 55 18.76 -41.97 5.97
C VAL A 55 20.03 -42.51 6.67
N ALA A 56 20.95 -41.67 7.11
CA ALA A 56 22.15 -42.17 7.81
C ALA A 56 22.00 -41.97 9.33
N ILE A 57 21.76 -43.06 10.03
CA ILE A 57 21.94 -43.09 11.49
C ILE A 57 23.40 -43.34 11.73
N GLU A 58 24.14 -42.33 12.19
CA GLU A 58 25.54 -42.50 12.61
C GLU A 58 25.61 -42.69 14.11
N VAL A 59 26.46 -43.60 14.52
CA VAL A 59 26.72 -43.88 15.96
C VAL A 59 28.07 -43.27 16.32
N ASP A 60 28.06 -42.30 17.25
CA ASP A 60 29.28 -41.80 17.88
C ASP A 60 29.93 -42.93 18.71
N ARG A 61 31.01 -43.49 18.16
CA ARG A 61 31.72 -44.62 18.77
C ARG A 61 32.40 -44.24 20.08
N ASP A 62 32.90 -43.03 20.21
CA ASP A 62 33.59 -42.54 21.41
C ASP A 62 32.58 -42.33 22.53
N ARG A 63 31.45 -41.73 22.22
CA ARG A 63 30.36 -41.57 23.18
C ARG A 63 29.76 -42.88 23.61
N LEU A 64 29.51 -43.78 22.69
CA LEU A 64 29.04 -45.13 22.98
C LEU A 64 30.05 -45.87 23.88
N GLY A 65 31.36 -45.78 23.58
CA GLY A 65 32.42 -46.37 24.40
C GLY A 65 32.45 -45.83 25.82
N ALA A 66 32.27 -44.52 25.99
CA ALA A 66 32.18 -43.88 27.31
C ALA A 66 30.97 -44.38 28.11
N VAL A 67 29.79 -44.48 27.45
CA VAL A 67 28.56 -44.98 28.09
C VAL A 67 28.73 -46.44 28.53
N LEU A 68 29.28 -47.30 27.66
CA LEU A 68 29.53 -48.68 27.97
C LEU A 68 30.54 -48.87 29.13
N SER A 69 31.57 -48.00 29.20
CA SER A 69 32.53 -48.00 30.31
C SER A 69 31.89 -47.62 31.63
N ALA A 70 31.00 -46.58 31.60
CA ALA A 70 30.25 -46.20 32.79
C ALA A 70 29.28 -47.30 33.26
N CYS A 71 28.61 -48.00 32.32
CA CYS A 71 27.74 -49.12 32.65
C CYS A 71 28.54 -50.26 33.38
N ARG A 72 29.74 -50.61 32.89
CA ARG A 72 30.60 -51.59 33.53
C ARG A 72 31.04 -51.17 34.95
N GLU A 73 31.31 -49.90 35.14
CA GLU A 73 31.65 -49.37 36.46
C GLU A 73 30.50 -49.53 37.47
N VAL A 74 29.26 -49.22 37.00
CA VAL A 74 28.06 -49.43 37.82
C VAL A 74 27.82 -50.90 38.13
N GLU A 75 27.94 -51.80 37.14
CA GLU A 75 27.82 -53.27 37.34
C GLU A 75 28.81 -53.83 38.37
N THR A 76 30.05 -53.33 38.42
CA THR A 76 31.05 -53.74 39.43
C THR A 76 30.70 -53.24 40.83
N ARG A 77 29.96 -52.17 40.99
CA ARG A 77 29.57 -51.59 42.28
C ARG A 77 28.18 -52.01 42.76
N CYS A 78 27.34 -52.46 41.86
CA CYS A 78 25.95 -52.82 42.13
C CYS A 78 25.67 -54.22 41.52
N SER A 79 25.63 -55.26 42.33
CA SER A 79 25.46 -56.67 41.90
C SER A 79 24.04 -56.94 41.30
N GLU A 80 23.08 -56.05 41.51
CA GLU A 80 21.71 -56.16 40.97
C GLU A 80 21.54 -55.41 39.68
N ALA A 81 22.56 -54.66 39.20
CA ALA A 81 22.48 -53.91 37.97
C ALA A 81 22.43 -54.85 36.76
N THR A 82 21.52 -54.59 35.83
CA THR A 82 21.43 -55.34 34.57
C THR A 82 22.06 -54.52 33.45
N SER A 83 22.72 -55.16 32.50
CA SER A 83 23.27 -54.49 31.32
C SER A 83 22.15 -53.81 30.49
N PRO A 84 22.39 -52.58 30.01
CA PRO A 84 21.41 -51.87 29.20
C PRO A 84 21.18 -52.55 27.83
N GLY A 85 19.95 -52.52 27.35
CA GLY A 85 19.61 -53.03 26.02
C GLY A 85 20.17 -52.12 24.90
N VAL A 86 20.39 -52.70 23.73
CA VAL A 86 20.93 -51.94 22.56
C VAL A 86 20.10 -50.70 22.23
N ILE A 87 18.79 -50.77 22.33
CA ILE A 87 17.91 -49.62 22.07
C ILE A 87 18.06 -48.52 23.13
N GLU A 88 18.33 -48.91 24.41
CA GLU A 88 18.57 -47.96 25.49
C GLU A 88 19.89 -47.22 25.28
N LEU A 89 20.94 -47.94 24.83
CA LEU A 89 22.23 -47.34 24.48
C LEU A 89 22.08 -46.36 23.29
N LEU A 90 21.34 -46.71 22.26
CA LEU A 90 21.10 -45.85 21.10
C LEU A 90 20.25 -44.60 21.45
N ARG A 91 19.41 -44.69 22.47
CA ARG A 91 18.61 -43.54 22.95
C ARG A 91 19.39 -42.60 23.87
N TRP A 92 20.59 -42.99 24.28
CA TRP A 92 21.41 -42.16 25.16
C TRP A 92 21.83 -40.88 24.42
N PRO A 93 21.70 -39.69 25.05
CA PRO A 93 22.01 -38.42 24.39
C PRO A 93 23.43 -38.38 23.80
N GLY A 94 23.52 -38.10 22.50
CA GLY A 94 24.78 -38.02 21.77
C GLY A 94 25.40 -39.35 21.31
N VAL A 95 24.72 -40.50 21.50
CA VAL A 95 25.18 -41.82 20.94
C VAL A 95 24.72 -41.94 19.49
N VAL A 96 23.51 -41.51 19.16
CA VAL A 96 23.06 -41.39 17.78
C VAL A 96 23.26 -39.95 17.35
N CYS A 97 24.04 -39.76 16.30
CA CYS A 97 24.24 -38.48 15.64
C CYS A 97 23.41 -38.45 14.36
N GLU A 98 22.57 -37.46 14.23
CA GLU A 98 22.01 -37.11 12.92
C GLU A 98 23.05 -36.24 12.20
N PRO A 99 23.44 -36.59 10.96
CA PRO A 99 24.39 -35.76 10.21
C PRO A 99 23.80 -34.34 10.09
N GLU A 100 24.60 -33.34 10.47
CA GLU A 100 24.22 -31.96 10.29
C GLU A 100 24.04 -31.71 8.79
N PRO A 101 22.89 -31.12 8.36
CA PRO A 101 22.69 -30.77 6.97
C PRO A 101 23.75 -29.74 6.55
N ASP A 102 24.22 -29.81 5.30
CA ASP A 102 25.08 -28.76 4.73
C ASP A 102 24.31 -27.42 4.70
N THR A 103 24.43 -26.71 5.82
CA THR A 103 23.77 -25.40 5.99
C THR A 103 24.26 -24.37 4.97
N GLY A 104 25.48 -24.47 4.45
CA GLY A 104 26.05 -23.52 3.49
C GLY A 104 25.38 -23.61 2.12
N ALA A 105 25.16 -24.81 1.62
CA ALA A 105 24.45 -25.03 0.35
C ALA A 105 22.99 -24.59 0.46
N VAL A 106 22.31 -24.93 1.56
CA VAL A 106 20.91 -24.53 1.82
C VAL A 106 20.79 -23.01 1.94
N GLN A 107 21.71 -22.33 2.62
CA GLN A 107 21.74 -20.89 2.74
C GLN A 107 21.87 -20.21 1.37
N SER A 108 22.78 -20.70 0.52
CA SER A 108 23.02 -20.15 -0.82
C SER A 108 21.76 -20.27 -1.70
N GLU A 109 21.10 -21.43 -1.67
CA GLU A 109 19.87 -21.67 -2.41
C GLU A 109 18.71 -20.84 -1.86
N ALA A 110 18.57 -20.73 -0.54
CA ALA A 110 17.56 -19.90 0.10
C ALA A 110 17.70 -18.41 -0.28
N LEU A 111 18.94 -17.90 -0.36
CA LEU A 111 19.19 -16.52 -0.83
C LEU A 111 18.84 -16.35 -2.31
N ALA A 112 19.16 -17.31 -3.15
CA ALA A 112 18.79 -17.25 -4.57
C ALA A 112 17.26 -17.24 -4.76
N LEU A 113 16.53 -18.04 -3.99
CA LEU A 113 15.06 -18.04 -3.97
C LEU A 113 14.48 -16.75 -3.39
N LEU A 114 15.15 -16.12 -2.42
CA LEU A 114 14.75 -14.79 -1.89
C LEU A 114 14.81 -13.72 -2.98
N GLU A 115 15.89 -13.70 -3.79
CA GLU A 115 16.01 -12.73 -4.90
C GLU A 115 14.87 -12.91 -5.91
N GLN A 116 14.52 -14.14 -6.27
CA GLN A 116 13.39 -14.43 -7.14
C GLN A 116 12.05 -13.96 -6.55
N ALA A 117 11.85 -14.16 -5.25
CA ALA A 117 10.64 -13.71 -4.56
C ALA A 117 10.57 -12.18 -4.50
N LEU A 118 11.70 -11.49 -4.32
CA LEU A 118 11.80 -10.04 -4.36
C LEU A 118 11.51 -9.49 -5.76
N ASP A 119 12.04 -10.12 -6.81
CA ASP A 119 11.73 -9.74 -8.19
C ASP A 119 10.22 -9.85 -8.49
N GLN A 120 9.57 -10.91 -8.03
CA GLN A 120 8.13 -11.09 -8.15
C GLN A 120 7.34 -10.03 -7.37
N LEU A 121 7.79 -9.67 -6.16
CA LEU A 121 7.15 -8.61 -5.35
C LEU A 121 7.27 -7.26 -6.06
N VAL A 122 8.45 -6.89 -6.54
CA VAL A 122 8.68 -5.63 -7.28
C VAL A 122 7.83 -5.58 -8.55
N ALA A 123 7.83 -6.64 -9.36
CA ALA A 123 7.01 -6.72 -10.57
C ALA A 123 5.49 -6.59 -10.28
N THR A 124 5.05 -7.12 -9.13
CA THR A 124 3.65 -6.99 -8.69
C THR A 124 3.33 -5.55 -8.31
N ARG A 125 4.19 -4.90 -7.51
CA ARG A 125 4.06 -3.47 -7.15
C ARG A 125 4.03 -2.55 -8.38
N GLU A 126 4.90 -2.80 -9.36
CA GLU A 126 4.91 -2.03 -10.61
C GLU A 126 3.61 -2.20 -11.41
N ARG A 127 3.06 -3.41 -11.44
CA ARG A 127 1.79 -3.68 -12.13
C ARG A 127 0.62 -2.98 -11.42
N GLU A 128 0.56 -3.05 -10.09
CA GLU A 128 -0.43 -2.35 -9.28
C GLU A 128 -0.30 -0.82 -9.41
N GLY A 129 0.93 -0.30 -9.39
CA GLY A 129 1.23 1.11 -9.62
C GLY A 129 0.73 1.60 -10.98
N ARG A 130 0.93 0.82 -12.05
CA ARG A 130 0.38 1.15 -13.37
C ARG A 130 -1.15 1.16 -13.40
N GLN A 131 -1.81 0.26 -12.67
CA GLN A 131 -3.27 0.27 -12.56
C GLN A 131 -3.77 1.51 -11.83
N ILE A 132 -3.15 1.87 -10.69
CA ILE A 132 -3.47 3.09 -9.94
C ILE A 132 -3.27 4.33 -10.82
N HIS A 133 -2.15 4.42 -11.53
CA HIS A 133 -1.86 5.50 -12.47
C HIS A 133 -2.98 5.69 -13.50
N ASN A 134 -3.40 4.61 -14.17
CA ASN A 134 -4.48 4.65 -15.16
C ASN A 134 -5.82 5.05 -14.52
N HIS A 135 -6.10 4.54 -13.33
CA HIS A 135 -7.29 4.94 -12.58
C HIS A 135 -7.32 6.43 -12.27
N LEU A 136 -6.19 6.99 -11.84
CA LEU A 136 -6.08 8.43 -11.56
C LEU A 136 -6.28 9.26 -12.83
N LEU A 137 -5.67 8.87 -13.96
CA LEU A 137 -5.86 9.57 -15.25
C LEU A 137 -7.33 9.59 -15.69
N THR A 138 -8.03 8.47 -15.59
CA THR A 138 -9.46 8.40 -15.96
C THR A 138 -10.33 9.32 -15.08
N ARG A 139 -10.01 9.43 -13.76
CA ARG A 139 -10.75 10.34 -12.86
C ARG A 139 -10.43 11.80 -13.15
N LEU A 140 -9.19 12.12 -13.50
CA LEU A 140 -8.83 13.47 -13.94
C LEU A 140 -9.60 13.89 -15.19
N GLU A 141 -9.75 12.99 -16.18
CA GLU A 141 -10.61 13.24 -17.34
C GLU A 141 -12.07 13.50 -16.95
N GLY A 142 -12.58 12.74 -15.98
CA GLY A 142 -13.92 12.97 -15.43
C GLY A 142 -14.05 14.34 -14.74
N ILE A 143 -13.04 14.78 -14.00
CA ILE A 143 -12.99 16.11 -13.37
C ILE A 143 -13.00 17.19 -14.45
N GLU A 144 -12.17 17.10 -15.48
CA GLU A 144 -12.13 18.04 -16.61
C GLU A 144 -13.50 18.16 -17.29
N GLN A 145 -14.19 17.03 -17.50
CA GLN A 145 -15.54 17.04 -18.09
C GLN A 145 -16.57 17.75 -17.20
N GLN A 146 -16.51 17.58 -15.87
CA GLN A 146 -17.43 18.28 -14.96
C GLN A 146 -17.10 19.76 -14.90
N VAL A 147 -15.84 20.17 -14.90
CA VAL A 147 -15.41 21.57 -14.95
C VAL A 147 -15.92 22.25 -16.22
N GLU A 148 -15.74 21.62 -17.37
CA GLU A 148 -16.23 22.16 -18.66
C GLU A 148 -17.74 22.26 -18.68
N LYS A 149 -18.45 21.26 -18.16
CA LYS A 149 -19.91 21.30 -18.03
C LYS A 149 -20.38 22.48 -17.20
N VAL A 150 -19.72 22.79 -16.09
CA VAL A 150 -20.06 23.95 -15.26
C VAL A 150 -19.76 25.26 -16.00
N LYS A 151 -18.59 25.39 -16.67
CA LYS A 151 -18.21 26.55 -17.45
C LYS A 151 -19.27 26.90 -18.53
N LEU A 152 -19.72 25.89 -19.26
CA LEU A 152 -20.77 26.07 -20.29
C LEU A 152 -22.13 26.41 -19.68
N ARG A 153 -22.45 25.97 -18.47
CA ARG A 153 -23.73 26.18 -17.81
C ARG A 153 -23.89 27.55 -17.18
N LEU A 154 -22.80 28.12 -16.66
CA LEU A 154 -22.82 29.39 -15.92
C LEU A 154 -23.55 30.54 -16.63
N PRO A 155 -23.29 30.82 -17.93
CA PRO A 155 -23.99 31.90 -18.65
C PRO A 155 -25.52 31.70 -18.71
N GLU A 156 -25.96 30.44 -18.90
CA GLU A 156 -27.40 30.13 -18.97
C GLU A 156 -28.08 30.31 -17.60
N VAL A 157 -27.39 29.99 -16.51
CA VAL A 157 -27.89 30.15 -15.14
C VAL A 157 -28.08 31.64 -14.84
N LEU A 158 -27.11 32.49 -15.18
CA LEU A 158 -27.19 33.95 -15.02
C LEU A 158 -28.35 34.55 -15.79
N GLU A 159 -28.52 34.17 -17.06
CA GLU A 159 -29.62 34.65 -17.90
C GLU A 159 -30.98 34.21 -17.36
N ARG A 160 -31.09 32.98 -16.86
CA ARG A 160 -32.33 32.49 -16.24
C ARG A 160 -32.68 33.24 -14.96
N ILE A 161 -31.69 33.59 -14.14
CA ILE A 161 -31.91 34.39 -12.92
C ILE A 161 -32.39 35.78 -13.28
N ARG A 162 -31.73 36.42 -14.27
CA ARG A 162 -32.12 37.74 -14.79
C ARG A 162 -33.56 37.73 -15.27
N SER A 163 -33.92 36.81 -16.16
CA SER A 163 -35.27 36.66 -16.71
C SER A 163 -36.33 36.42 -15.63
N LYS A 164 -36.00 35.65 -14.60
CA LYS A 164 -36.87 35.38 -13.46
C LYS A 164 -37.13 36.62 -12.59
N LEU A 165 -36.08 37.41 -12.36
CA LEU A 165 -36.20 38.69 -11.64
C LEU A 165 -37.05 39.69 -12.42
N ASP A 166 -36.79 39.86 -13.72
CA ASP A 166 -37.56 40.76 -14.60
C ASP A 166 -39.04 40.36 -14.62
N ALA A 167 -39.35 39.08 -14.77
CA ALA A 167 -40.73 38.61 -14.75
C ALA A 167 -41.42 38.92 -13.41
N ARG A 168 -40.75 38.68 -12.28
CA ARG A 168 -41.34 38.93 -10.96
C ARG A 168 -41.54 40.42 -10.65
N LEU A 169 -40.66 41.29 -11.18
CA LEU A 169 -40.79 42.73 -11.06
C LEU A 169 -41.97 43.24 -11.90
N ASN A 170 -42.17 42.72 -13.10
CA ASN A 170 -43.31 43.06 -13.97
C ASN A 170 -44.65 42.63 -13.34
N GLU A 171 -44.73 41.45 -12.68
CA GLU A 171 -45.91 40.98 -11.95
C GLU A 171 -46.29 41.90 -10.77
N LEU A 172 -45.31 42.49 -10.09
CA LEU A 172 -45.52 43.34 -8.92
C LEU A 172 -45.95 44.78 -9.32
N GLN A 173 -46.00 45.14 -10.60
CA GLN A 173 -46.29 46.47 -11.13
C GLN A 173 -45.51 47.60 -10.40
N ALA A 174 -44.38 47.24 -9.82
CA ALA A 174 -43.55 48.17 -9.09
C ALA A 174 -42.81 49.11 -10.04
N GLN A 175 -42.76 50.42 -9.74
CA GLN A 175 -41.75 51.30 -10.34
C GLN A 175 -40.38 50.86 -9.81
N VAL A 176 -39.68 50.07 -10.63
CA VAL A 176 -38.37 49.52 -10.25
C VAL A 176 -37.32 50.53 -10.70
N ASP A 177 -36.47 50.87 -9.74
CA ASP A 177 -35.23 51.58 -10.01
C ASP A 177 -34.29 50.60 -10.75
N LYS A 178 -34.04 50.85 -12.03
CA LYS A 178 -33.20 50.05 -12.90
C LYS A 178 -31.77 49.93 -12.35
N ASP A 179 -31.26 50.99 -11.74
CA ASP A 179 -29.90 51.03 -11.19
C ASP A 179 -29.80 50.08 -9.99
N ARG A 180 -30.86 49.98 -9.19
CA ARG A 180 -30.92 49.06 -8.05
C ARG A 180 -31.04 47.59 -8.50
N LEU A 181 -31.78 47.33 -9.58
CA LEU A 181 -31.85 45.98 -10.17
C LEU A 181 -30.49 45.52 -10.70
N GLU A 182 -29.77 46.39 -11.43
CA GLU A 182 -28.44 46.09 -11.93
C GLU A 182 -27.43 45.86 -10.78
N GLN A 183 -27.54 46.59 -9.67
CA GLN A 183 -26.72 46.37 -8.47
C GLN A 183 -27.01 45.02 -7.83
N GLU A 184 -28.25 44.58 -7.68
CA GLU A 184 -28.61 43.26 -7.14
C GLU A 184 -28.17 42.15 -8.07
N LEU A 185 -28.27 42.30 -9.38
CA LEU A 185 -27.77 41.35 -10.37
C LEU A 185 -26.24 41.21 -10.29
N ALA A 186 -25.53 42.36 -10.17
CA ALA A 186 -24.07 42.34 -10.00
C ALA A 186 -23.67 41.65 -8.69
N TYR A 187 -24.38 41.87 -7.59
CA TYR A 187 -24.14 41.18 -6.31
C TYR A 187 -24.40 39.69 -6.40
N LEU A 188 -25.48 39.26 -7.07
CA LEU A 188 -25.78 37.85 -7.31
C LEU A 188 -24.72 37.18 -8.18
N ALA A 189 -24.30 37.86 -9.26
CA ALA A 189 -23.23 37.36 -10.14
C ALA A 189 -21.92 37.17 -9.37
N GLN A 190 -21.52 38.13 -8.53
CA GLN A 190 -20.34 38.02 -7.68
C GLN A 190 -20.46 36.88 -6.67
N LYS A 191 -21.64 36.66 -6.07
CA LYS A 191 -21.86 35.54 -5.13
C LYS A 191 -21.81 34.18 -5.79
N MET A 192 -22.13 34.11 -7.07
CA MET A 192 -22.15 32.91 -7.89
C MET A 192 -20.87 32.72 -8.71
N ASP A 193 -19.95 33.69 -8.61
CA ASP A 193 -18.67 33.62 -9.31
C ASP A 193 -17.87 32.43 -8.83
N VAL A 194 -17.64 31.48 -9.73
CA VAL A 194 -16.90 30.24 -9.52
C VAL A 194 -15.73 30.08 -10.49
N ASP A 195 -15.44 31.12 -11.27
CA ASP A 195 -14.40 31.06 -12.30
C ASP A 195 -13.02 30.75 -11.67
N GLU A 196 -12.73 31.34 -10.50
CA GLU A 196 -11.47 31.08 -9.78
C GLU A 196 -11.39 29.64 -9.32
N GLU A 197 -12.46 29.04 -8.80
CA GLU A 197 -12.50 27.65 -8.38
C GLU A 197 -12.32 26.70 -9.58
N LEU A 198 -12.93 27.01 -10.71
CA LEU A 198 -12.80 26.22 -11.95
C LEU A 198 -11.37 26.28 -12.50
N ASP A 199 -10.76 27.45 -12.54
CA ASP A 199 -9.36 27.63 -12.98
C ASP A 199 -8.38 26.94 -12.04
N ARG A 200 -8.64 26.96 -10.74
CA ARG A 200 -7.84 26.23 -9.75
C ARG A 200 -7.98 24.71 -9.93
N LEU A 201 -9.19 24.19 -10.18
CA LEU A 201 -9.40 22.78 -10.47
C LEU A 201 -8.60 22.34 -11.71
N GLU A 202 -8.60 23.11 -12.79
CA GLU A 202 -7.81 22.83 -14.00
C GLU A 202 -6.28 22.86 -13.72
N SER A 203 -5.85 23.84 -12.94
CA SER A 203 -4.46 23.94 -12.51
C SER A 203 -4.04 22.71 -11.70
N HIS A 204 -4.90 22.24 -10.78
CA HIS A 204 -4.64 21.05 -10.00
C HIS A 204 -4.63 19.77 -10.85
N VAL A 205 -5.51 19.65 -11.85
CA VAL A 205 -5.47 18.54 -12.82
C VAL A 205 -4.12 18.51 -13.53
N SER A 206 -3.67 19.65 -14.05
CA SER A 206 -2.38 19.77 -14.73
C SER A 206 -1.21 19.40 -13.81
N GLU A 207 -1.26 19.85 -12.54
CA GLU A 207 -0.22 19.53 -11.54
C GLU A 207 -0.21 18.04 -11.20
N VAL A 208 -1.37 17.38 -11.03
CA VAL A 208 -1.41 15.91 -10.79
C VAL A 208 -0.81 15.17 -11.97
N ARG A 209 -1.16 15.50 -13.21
CA ARG A 209 -0.57 14.90 -14.42
C ARG A 209 0.96 15.05 -14.42
N ARG A 210 1.48 16.22 -14.04
CA ARG A 210 2.91 16.49 -13.93
C ARG A 210 3.58 15.66 -12.84
N VAL A 211 2.92 15.53 -11.69
CA VAL A 211 3.44 14.73 -10.55
C VAL A 211 3.47 13.26 -10.87
N LEU A 212 2.44 12.72 -11.56
CA LEU A 212 2.38 11.33 -11.99
C LEU A 212 3.50 10.93 -12.96
N GLY A 213 4.11 11.88 -13.67
CA GLY A 213 5.26 11.65 -14.55
C GLY A 213 6.63 11.65 -13.87
N ARG A 214 6.70 11.82 -12.53
CA ARG A 214 7.97 11.85 -11.78
C ARG A 214 8.42 10.46 -11.36
N SER A 215 9.73 10.31 -11.17
CA SER A 215 10.37 9.07 -10.68
C SER A 215 10.63 9.06 -9.17
N GLU A 216 10.34 10.14 -8.46
CA GLU A 216 10.47 10.27 -7.01
C GLU A 216 9.19 9.85 -6.26
N PRO A 217 9.23 9.57 -4.96
CA PRO A 217 8.04 9.28 -4.16
C PRO A 217 7.02 10.42 -4.20
N ILE A 218 5.83 10.17 -4.77
CA ILE A 218 4.83 11.20 -5.08
C ILE A 218 3.61 11.19 -4.14
N GLY A 219 3.42 10.15 -3.33
CA GLY A 219 2.19 9.93 -2.57
C GLY A 219 1.77 11.12 -1.70
N ARG A 220 2.71 11.77 -0.97
CA ARG A 220 2.41 12.96 -0.15
C ARG A 220 1.98 14.16 -0.97
N ARG A 221 2.58 14.34 -2.14
CA ARG A 221 2.25 15.46 -3.01
C ARG A 221 0.85 15.27 -3.60
N LEU A 222 0.53 14.05 -3.98
CA LEU A 222 -0.82 13.71 -4.45
C LEU A 222 -1.87 13.87 -3.36
N ASP A 223 -1.60 13.43 -2.12
CA ASP A 223 -2.53 13.60 -1.00
C ASP A 223 -2.84 15.09 -0.74
N PHE A 224 -1.81 15.95 -0.77
CA PHE A 224 -2.01 17.40 -0.67
C PHE A 224 -2.89 17.92 -1.81
N LEU A 225 -2.65 17.51 -3.05
CA LEU A 225 -3.46 17.91 -4.20
C LEU A 225 -4.93 17.44 -4.07
N MET A 226 -5.18 16.26 -3.52
CA MET A 226 -6.54 15.79 -3.24
C MET A 226 -7.27 16.67 -2.22
N GLN A 227 -6.55 17.20 -1.22
CA GLN A 227 -7.12 18.14 -0.26
C GLN A 227 -7.49 19.48 -0.94
N GLU A 228 -6.63 20.01 -1.81
CA GLU A 228 -6.94 21.22 -2.57
C GLU A 228 -8.13 21.03 -3.53
N PHE A 229 -8.16 19.91 -4.27
CA PHE A 229 -9.33 19.56 -5.07
C PHE A 229 -10.64 19.56 -4.27
N ASN A 230 -10.61 18.94 -3.09
CA ASN A 230 -11.80 18.87 -2.23
C ASN A 230 -12.23 20.26 -1.74
N ARG A 231 -11.27 21.13 -1.45
CA ARG A 231 -11.54 22.52 -1.07
C ARG A 231 -12.24 23.28 -2.19
N GLU A 232 -11.72 23.24 -3.42
CA GLU A 232 -12.32 23.93 -4.56
C GLU A 232 -13.71 23.34 -4.91
N ALA A 233 -13.87 22.01 -4.87
CA ALA A 233 -15.17 21.37 -5.09
C ALA A 233 -16.22 21.74 -4.02
N ASN A 234 -15.81 21.91 -2.75
CA ASN A 234 -16.71 22.38 -1.68
C ASN A 234 -17.13 23.83 -1.90
N THR A 235 -16.20 24.70 -2.31
CA THR A 235 -16.52 26.11 -2.60
C THR A 235 -17.46 26.20 -3.79
N LEU A 236 -17.21 25.46 -4.87
CA LEU A 236 -18.09 25.35 -6.02
C LEU A 236 -19.50 24.89 -5.61
N ALA A 237 -19.61 23.84 -4.78
CA ALA A 237 -20.89 23.36 -4.29
C ALA A 237 -21.66 24.42 -3.48
N SER A 238 -20.96 25.21 -2.66
CA SER A 238 -21.58 26.25 -1.82
C SER A 238 -22.05 27.47 -2.61
N LYS A 239 -21.40 27.74 -3.74
CA LYS A 239 -21.74 28.86 -4.65
C LYS A 239 -22.74 28.44 -5.75
N SER A 240 -23.05 27.14 -5.87
CA SER A 240 -23.94 26.62 -6.89
C SER A 240 -25.38 27.14 -6.71
N ALA A 241 -25.97 27.69 -7.78
CA ALA A 241 -27.29 28.26 -7.77
C ALA A 241 -28.35 27.47 -8.55
N ASP A 242 -27.96 26.39 -9.20
CA ASP A 242 -28.86 25.51 -9.92
C ASP A 242 -28.53 24.01 -9.67
N SER A 243 -29.52 23.16 -10.02
CA SER A 243 -29.41 21.69 -9.75
C SER A 243 -28.32 21.01 -10.57
N GLU A 244 -28.02 21.48 -11.78
CA GLU A 244 -27.01 20.85 -12.65
C GLU A 244 -25.61 21.19 -12.18
N THR A 245 -25.35 22.44 -11.78
CA THR A 245 -24.09 22.84 -11.18
C THR A 245 -23.85 22.11 -9.84
N THR A 246 -24.92 21.97 -9.03
CA THR A 246 -24.86 21.18 -7.78
C THR A 246 -24.55 19.72 -8.07
N ALA A 247 -25.20 19.11 -9.06
CA ALA A 247 -24.91 17.71 -9.43
C ALA A 247 -23.47 17.54 -9.93
N ALA A 248 -22.95 18.46 -10.73
CA ALA A 248 -21.55 18.46 -11.17
C ALA A 248 -20.57 18.57 -9.98
N ALA A 249 -20.86 19.45 -9.02
CA ALA A 249 -20.04 19.58 -7.80
C ALA A 249 -20.05 18.32 -6.93
N VAL A 250 -21.18 17.62 -6.84
CA VAL A 250 -21.28 16.33 -6.15
C VAL A 250 -20.45 15.27 -6.88
N GLU A 251 -20.53 15.19 -8.20
CA GLU A 251 -19.75 14.25 -9.00
C GLU A 251 -18.24 14.52 -8.89
N LEU A 252 -17.83 15.79 -8.92
CA LEU A 252 -16.44 16.18 -8.63
C LEU A 252 -15.97 15.61 -7.29
N LYS A 253 -16.76 15.74 -6.23
CA LYS A 253 -16.42 15.21 -4.89
C LYS A 253 -16.29 13.69 -4.88
N VAL A 254 -17.15 12.99 -5.63
CA VAL A 254 -17.07 11.51 -5.76
C VAL A 254 -15.78 11.13 -6.46
N LEU A 255 -15.44 11.76 -7.58
CA LEU A 255 -14.21 11.49 -8.32
C LEU A 255 -12.95 11.77 -7.48
N ILE A 256 -12.96 12.90 -6.75
CA ILE A 256 -11.84 13.29 -5.88
C ILE A 256 -11.65 12.28 -4.74
N GLU A 257 -12.73 11.81 -4.10
CA GLU A 257 -12.62 10.81 -3.03
C GLU A 257 -12.13 9.46 -3.55
N GLN A 258 -12.60 9.02 -4.73
CA GLN A 258 -12.07 7.84 -5.39
C GLN A 258 -10.58 7.95 -5.69
N MET A 259 -10.11 9.11 -6.15
CA MET A 259 -8.68 9.36 -6.34
C MET A 259 -7.91 9.32 -5.03
N ARG A 260 -8.45 9.94 -3.96
CA ARG A 260 -7.83 9.98 -2.64
C ARG A 260 -7.62 8.60 -2.05
N GLU A 261 -8.62 7.70 -2.18
CA GLU A 261 -8.49 6.30 -1.75
C GLU A 261 -7.34 5.58 -2.49
N GLN A 262 -7.19 5.81 -3.80
CA GLN A 262 -6.10 5.21 -4.56
C GLN A 262 -4.73 5.82 -4.20
N VAL A 263 -4.68 7.13 -3.96
CA VAL A 263 -3.44 7.84 -3.57
C VAL A 263 -2.87 7.31 -2.25
N GLN A 264 -3.70 6.83 -1.32
CA GLN A 264 -3.22 6.20 -0.08
C GLN A 264 -2.35 4.96 -0.33
N ASN A 265 -2.50 4.32 -1.49
CA ASN A 265 -1.74 3.12 -1.89
C ASN A 265 -0.54 3.45 -2.80
N VAL A 266 -0.30 4.73 -3.13
CA VAL A 266 0.82 5.17 -3.97
C VAL A 266 2.08 5.34 -3.13
N GLU A 267 3.17 4.79 -3.62
CA GLU A 267 4.52 4.96 -3.05
C GLU A 267 5.26 6.17 -3.62
#